data_64cda0c1442da98bb3ff86384f6ab38f
#
_entry.id   64cda0c1442da98bb3ff86384f6ab38f
#
_cell.length_a   1.000
_cell.length_b   1.000
_cell.length_c   1.000
_cell.angle_alpha   90.00
_cell.angle_beta   90.00
_cell.angle_gamma   90.00
#
_symmetry.space_group_name_H-M   'P 1'
#
loop_
_entity.id
_entity.type
_entity.pdbx_description
1 polymer ?
#
loop_
_entity_poly.entity_id
_entity_poly.type
_entity_poly.pdbx_seq_one_letter_code
_entity_poly.pdbx_strand_id
1 'polypeptide(L)'
;MKLILDSENSHPTTITVKGKEIMLLLIESSILIDSSQIAKIFDKKEKTVATKVQKSGLEKYETENVKLLKKYGLMHPDAVKPRPFYDLRQMLEGPAHYYFKQIDETDLIDVIVRVAIGKHREWIHNKNIIN
;
A
#
# COMPACT_ATOMS: atom_id res chain seq x y z
N MET A 1 -8.97 -10.65 5.44
CA MET A 1 -8.40 -10.65 6.80
C MET A 1 -8.68 -9.32 7.47
N LYS A 2 -9.13 -9.33 8.71
CA LYS A 2 -9.29 -8.10 9.48
C LYS A 2 -8.03 -7.79 10.26
N LEU A 3 -7.60 -6.52 10.20
CA LEU A 3 -6.44 -6.03 10.94
C LEU A 3 -6.91 -5.15 12.10
N ILE A 4 -6.36 -5.40 13.27
CA ILE A 4 -6.56 -4.51 14.41
C ILE A 4 -5.28 -3.67 14.52
N LEU A 5 -5.36 -2.45 13.99
CA LEU A 5 -4.21 -1.55 13.92
C LEU A 5 -4.12 -0.64 15.13
N ASP A 6 -2.89 -0.44 15.60
CA ASP A 6 -2.54 0.61 16.56
C ASP A 6 -1.20 1.23 16.15
N SER A 7 -0.75 2.21 16.92
CA SER A 7 0.48 2.92 16.62
C SER A 7 1.75 2.08 16.84
N GLU A 8 1.65 0.97 17.53
CA GLU A 8 2.80 0.09 17.82
C GLU A 8 2.95 -1.01 16.78
N ASN A 9 1.85 -1.52 16.23
CA ASN A 9 1.87 -2.65 15.29
C ASN A 9 1.84 -2.25 13.82
N SER A 10 1.82 -0.95 13.55
CA SER A 10 1.72 -0.44 12.19
C SER A 10 2.50 0.86 12.03
N HIS A 11 2.85 1.19 10.79
CA HIS A 11 3.60 2.40 10.49
C HIS A 11 3.36 2.82 9.05
N PRO A 12 3.07 4.10 8.80
CA PRO A 12 2.98 4.60 7.43
C PRO A 12 4.38 4.91 6.91
N THR A 13 4.59 4.68 5.63
CA THR A 13 5.81 5.12 4.97
C THR A 13 5.49 5.60 3.56
N THR A 14 6.36 6.42 3.01
CA THR A 14 6.23 6.88 1.63
C THR A 14 7.41 6.40 0.81
N ILE A 15 7.14 6.12 -0.44
CA ILE A 15 8.16 5.88 -1.46
C ILE A 15 7.84 6.75 -2.66
N THR A 16 8.85 7.04 -3.48
CA THR A 16 8.65 7.83 -4.69
C THR A 16 8.64 6.91 -5.89
N VAL A 17 7.57 6.95 -6.67
CA VAL A 17 7.43 6.15 -7.89
C VAL A 17 7.04 7.09 -9.02
N LYS A 18 7.85 7.17 -10.06
CA LYS A 18 7.63 8.04 -11.22
C LYS A 18 7.38 9.51 -10.82
N GLY A 19 8.14 9.98 -9.82
CA GLY A 19 8.03 11.35 -9.33
C GLY A 19 6.85 11.61 -8.39
N LYS A 20 6.08 10.58 -8.05
CA LYS A 20 4.91 10.70 -7.18
C LYS A 20 5.15 10.03 -5.85
N GLU A 21 4.71 10.66 -4.77
CA GLU A 21 4.77 10.07 -3.45
C GLU A 21 3.65 9.06 -3.26
N ILE A 22 4.02 7.83 -2.94
CA ILE A 22 3.10 6.72 -2.76
C ILE A 22 3.15 6.30 -1.29
N MET A 23 1.96 6.17 -0.69
CA MET A 23 1.82 5.80 0.71
C MET A 23 1.68 4.30 0.86
N LEU A 24 2.43 3.73 1.79
CA LEU A 24 2.35 2.32 2.15
C LEU A 24 2.02 2.20 3.63
N LEU A 25 1.39 1.09 3.99
CA LEU A 25 1.12 0.74 5.38
C LEU A 25 1.98 -0.47 5.74
N LEU A 26 2.88 -0.29 6.69
CA LEU A 26 3.73 -1.37 7.19
C LEU A 26 3.07 -2.04 8.40
N ILE A 27 2.99 -3.35 8.38
CA ILE A 27 2.68 -4.17 9.54
C ILE A 27 3.81 -5.18 9.70
N GLU A 28 3.90 -5.86 10.86
CA GLU A 28 5.04 -6.74 11.09
C GLU A 28 5.23 -7.81 10.01
N SER A 29 4.14 -8.39 9.55
CA SER A 29 4.16 -9.52 8.61
C SER A 29 4.11 -9.12 7.13
N SER A 30 3.84 -7.85 6.80
CA SER A 30 3.58 -7.47 5.41
C SER A 30 3.78 -5.97 5.15
N ILE A 31 3.93 -5.65 3.88
CA ILE A 31 3.89 -4.29 3.36
C ILE A 31 2.60 -4.17 2.57
N LEU A 32 1.74 -3.23 2.93
CA LEU A 32 0.40 -3.11 2.37
C LEU A 32 0.23 -1.83 1.57
N ILE A 33 -0.62 -1.91 0.55
CA ILE A 33 -0.96 -0.80 -0.33
C ILE A 33 -2.45 -0.85 -0.65
N ASP A 34 -3.10 0.31 -0.79
CA ASP A 34 -4.46 0.37 -1.30
C ASP A 34 -4.49 0.72 -2.80
N SER A 35 -5.62 0.45 -3.45
CA SER A 35 -5.75 0.66 -4.89
C SER A 35 -5.65 2.13 -5.32
N SER A 36 -5.92 3.08 -4.42
CA SER A 36 -5.81 4.50 -4.73
C SER A 36 -4.36 4.91 -5.04
N GLN A 37 -3.39 4.25 -4.41
CA GLN A 37 -1.98 4.50 -4.66
C GLN A 37 -1.55 4.02 -6.05
N ILE A 38 -2.08 2.88 -6.49
CA ILE A 38 -1.86 2.40 -7.85
C ILE A 38 -2.46 3.38 -8.87
N ALA A 39 -3.68 3.85 -8.60
CA ALA A 39 -4.33 4.86 -9.45
C ALA A 39 -3.47 6.13 -9.56
N LYS A 40 -2.85 6.54 -8.46
CA LYS A 40 -1.96 7.70 -8.41
C LYS A 40 -0.71 7.50 -9.27
N ILE A 41 -0.08 6.33 -9.20
CA ILE A 41 1.13 6.02 -9.99
C ILE A 41 0.84 6.21 -11.49
N PHE A 42 -0.28 5.69 -11.96
CA PHE A 42 -0.60 5.63 -13.39
C PHE A 42 -1.58 6.70 -13.86
N ASP A 43 -1.92 7.64 -12.97
CA ASP A 43 -2.86 8.73 -13.30
C ASP A 43 -4.19 8.20 -13.82
N LYS A 44 -4.73 7.20 -13.14
CA LYS A 44 -6.01 6.55 -13.45
C LYS A 44 -7.05 6.91 -12.41
N LYS A 45 -8.32 6.65 -12.76
CA LYS A 45 -9.43 6.85 -11.82
C LYS A 45 -9.38 5.75 -10.74
N GLU A 46 -9.53 6.14 -9.49
CA GLU A 46 -9.51 5.20 -8.35
C GLU A 46 -10.53 4.08 -8.52
N LYS A 47 -11.75 4.42 -8.95
CA LYS A 47 -12.82 3.44 -9.14
C LYS A 47 -12.45 2.39 -10.18
N THR A 48 -11.81 2.77 -11.26
CA THR A 48 -11.38 1.85 -12.32
C THR A 48 -10.36 0.86 -11.79
N VAL A 49 -9.35 1.36 -11.06
CA VAL A 49 -8.31 0.51 -10.47
C VAL A 49 -8.90 -0.39 -9.40
N ALA A 50 -9.73 0.15 -8.52
CA ALA A 50 -10.37 -0.62 -7.45
C ALA A 50 -11.19 -1.78 -8.00
N THR A 51 -11.95 -1.56 -9.06
CA THR A 51 -12.74 -2.61 -9.71
C THR A 51 -11.84 -3.71 -10.27
N LYS A 52 -10.75 -3.35 -10.91
CA LYS A 52 -9.78 -4.32 -11.45
C LYS A 52 -9.14 -5.15 -10.34
N VAL A 53 -8.78 -4.51 -9.25
CA VAL A 53 -8.18 -5.20 -8.09
C VAL A 53 -9.19 -6.18 -7.46
N GLN A 54 -10.43 -5.75 -7.27
CA GLN A 54 -11.48 -6.62 -6.73
C GLN A 54 -11.70 -7.85 -7.59
N LYS A 55 -11.70 -7.68 -8.90
CA LYS A 55 -11.89 -8.81 -9.84
C LYS A 55 -10.73 -9.79 -9.84
N SER A 56 -9.54 -9.36 -9.41
CA SER A 56 -8.36 -10.23 -9.35
C SER A 56 -8.43 -11.28 -8.26
N GLY A 57 -9.30 -11.09 -7.25
CA GLY A 57 -9.44 -12.03 -6.14
C GLY A 57 -8.32 -12.00 -5.12
N LEU A 58 -7.49 -10.96 -5.10
CA LEU A 58 -6.45 -10.82 -4.08
C LEU A 58 -7.06 -10.76 -2.68
N GLU A 59 -6.35 -11.33 -1.72
CA GLU A 59 -6.75 -11.25 -0.31
C GLU A 59 -6.79 -9.79 0.14
N LYS A 60 -7.90 -9.41 0.78
CA LYS A 60 -8.09 -8.08 1.35
C LYS A 60 -7.65 -8.05 2.80
N TYR A 61 -6.99 -6.97 3.18
CA TYR A 61 -6.72 -6.63 4.56
C TYR A 61 -7.59 -5.44 4.92
N GLU A 62 -8.54 -5.63 5.82
CA GLU A 62 -9.50 -4.60 6.23
C GLU A 62 -9.22 -4.15 7.66
N THR A 63 -9.36 -2.86 7.91
CA THR A 63 -9.20 -2.28 9.24
C THR A 63 -10.35 -1.31 9.54
N GLU A 64 -10.70 -1.18 10.80
CA GLU A 64 -11.75 -0.28 11.25
C GLU A 64 -11.20 0.96 11.96
N ASN A 65 -9.89 1.06 12.17
CA ASN A 65 -9.28 2.19 12.87
C ASN A 65 -9.16 3.42 11.97
N VAL A 66 -10.30 4.06 11.71
CA VAL A 66 -10.40 5.24 10.85
C VAL A 66 -9.53 6.39 11.36
N LYS A 67 -9.54 6.60 12.68
CA LYS A 67 -8.77 7.69 13.30
C LYS A 67 -7.27 7.54 13.02
N LEU A 68 -6.75 6.33 13.16
CA LEU A 68 -5.33 6.06 12.92
C LEU A 68 -4.98 6.21 11.44
N LEU A 69 -5.82 5.69 10.54
CA LEU A 69 -5.58 5.82 9.10
C LEU A 69 -5.57 7.27 8.66
N LYS A 70 -6.46 8.10 9.21
CA LYS A 70 -6.48 9.54 8.93
C LYS A 70 -5.22 10.22 9.45
N LYS A 71 -4.78 9.85 10.65
CA LYS A 71 -3.54 10.36 11.23
C LYS A 71 -2.32 10.00 10.36
N TYR A 72 -2.30 8.83 9.79
CA TYR A 72 -1.23 8.36 8.91
C TYR A 72 -1.26 9.01 7.51
N GLY A 73 -2.36 9.67 7.16
CA GLY A 73 -2.52 10.20 5.81
C GLY A 73 -2.98 9.16 4.79
N LEU A 74 -3.39 7.98 5.26
CA LEU A 74 -3.86 6.88 4.42
C LEU A 74 -5.36 6.92 4.14
N MET A 75 -6.04 7.92 4.68
CA MET A 75 -7.47 8.10 4.52
C MET A 75 -7.77 9.60 4.50
N HIS A 76 -8.61 10.02 3.56
CA HIS A 76 -9.01 11.43 3.48
C HIS A 76 -9.79 11.81 4.77
N PRO A 77 -9.57 13.05 5.30
CA PRO A 77 -10.25 13.49 6.53
C PRO A 77 -11.77 13.38 6.50
N ASP A 78 -12.37 13.55 5.31
CA ASP A 78 -13.83 13.50 5.14
C ASP A 78 -14.36 12.12 4.81
N ALA A 79 -13.50 11.14 4.58
CA ALA A 79 -13.91 9.78 4.25
C ALA A 79 -14.52 9.09 5.47
N VAL A 80 -15.55 8.26 5.24
CA VAL A 80 -16.27 7.53 6.28
C VAL A 80 -15.77 6.10 6.41
N LYS A 81 -15.46 5.47 5.28
CA LYS A 81 -15.03 4.07 5.25
C LYS A 81 -13.60 3.97 4.76
N PRO A 82 -12.77 3.15 5.42
CA PRO A 82 -11.41 2.87 4.93
C PRO A 82 -11.47 1.98 3.68
N ARG A 83 -10.50 2.17 2.80
CA ARG A 83 -10.29 1.29 1.67
C ARG A 83 -9.60 0.01 2.15
N PRO A 84 -9.83 -1.13 1.49
CA PRO A 84 -9.06 -2.32 1.80
C PRO A 84 -7.61 -2.17 1.34
N PHE A 85 -6.72 -2.84 2.06
CA PHE A 85 -5.31 -2.94 1.70
C PHE A 85 -5.01 -4.30 1.13
N TYR A 86 -3.91 -4.39 0.41
CA TYR A 86 -3.44 -5.61 -0.26
C TYR A 86 -1.93 -5.71 -0.09
N ASP A 87 -1.41 -6.93 -0.09
CA ASP A 87 0.03 -7.14 -0.08
C ASP A 87 0.67 -6.45 -1.29
N LEU A 88 1.74 -5.68 -1.05
CA LEU A 88 2.37 -4.88 -2.09
C LEU A 88 2.84 -5.73 -3.27
N ARG A 89 3.59 -6.80 -3.01
CA ARG A 89 4.13 -7.64 -4.08
C ARG A 89 3.01 -8.28 -4.89
N GLN A 90 1.99 -8.82 -4.21
CA GLN A 90 0.85 -9.43 -4.89
C GLN A 90 0.09 -8.41 -5.75
N MET A 91 -0.06 -7.18 -5.25
CA MET A 91 -0.69 -6.11 -6.00
C MET A 91 0.11 -5.78 -7.27
N LEU A 92 1.42 -5.59 -7.15
CA LEU A 92 2.26 -5.16 -8.27
C LEU A 92 2.44 -6.27 -9.31
N GLU A 93 2.60 -7.52 -8.87
CA GLU A 93 2.77 -8.67 -9.77
C GLU A 93 1.43 -9.19 -10.32
N GLY A 94 0.33 -8.83 -9.68
CA GLY A 94 -1.02 -9.21 -10.09
C GLY A 94 -1.74 -8.11 -10.85
N PRO A 95 -2.80 -7.52 -10.26
CA PRO A 95 -3.65 -6.58 -11.00
C PRO A 95 -2.93 -5.33 -11.50
N ALA A 96 -1.92 -4.84 -10.80
CA ALA A 96 -1.19 -3.65 -11.24
C ALA A 96 -0.18 -3.95 -12.35
N HIS A 97 0.21 -5.21 -12.53
CA HIS A 97 1.15 -5.61 -13.57
C HIS A 97 0.72 -5.13 -14.96
N TYR A 98 -0.57 -5.18 -15.22
CA TYR A 98 -1.15 -4.70 -16.48
C TYR A 98 -0.73 -3.26 -16.79
N TYR A 99 -0.77 -2.38 -15.80
CA TYR A 99 -0.41 -0.96 -15.98
C TYR A 99 1.08 -0.78 -16.24
N PHE A 100 1.93 -1.52 -15.52
CA PHE A 100 3.38 -1.48 -15.74
C PHE A 100 3.73 -1.97 -17.14
N LYS A 101 3.07 -3.03 -17.58
CA LYS A 101 3.29 -3.59 -18.91
C LYS A 101 2.90 -2.60 -20.02
N GLN A 102 1.78 -1.89 -19.84
CA GLN A 102 1.32 -0.92 -20.83
C GLN A 102 2.33 0.21 -21.09
N ILE A 103 3.10 0.60 -20.08
CA ILE A 103 4.12 1.65 -20.22
C ILE A 103 5.53 1.08 -20.39
N ASP A 104 5.64 -0.23 -20.58
CA ASP A 104 6.92 -0.95 -20.75
C ASP A 104 7.90 -0.69 -19.60
N GLU A 105 7.39 -0.69 -18.36
CA GLU A 105 8.19 -0.44 -17.16
C GLU A 105 7.98 -1.52 -16.10
N THR A 106 7.89 -2.80 -16.51
CA THR A 106 7.75 -3.92 -15.57
C THR A 106 8.94 -4.05 -14.62
N ASP A 107 10.11 -3.54 -15.02
CA ASP A 107 11.30 -3.51 -14.17
C ASP A 107 11.10 -2.71 -12.89
N LEU A 108 10.22 -1.72 -12.91
CA LEU A 108 9.92 -0.90 -11.74
C LEU A 108 9.31 -1.71 -10.60
N ILE A 109 8.65 -2.81 -10.90
CA ILE A 109 8.03 -3.66 -9.89
C ILE A 109 9.09 -4.11 -8.87
N ASP A 110 10.19 -4.66 -9.34
CA ASP A 110 11.27 -5.12 -8.47
C ASP A 110 11.92 -3.97 -7.70
N VAL A 111 12.08 -2.82 -8.33
CA VAL A 111 12.63 -1.62 -7.68
C VAL A 111 11.73 -1.16 -6.55
N ILE A 112 10.43 -1.06 -6.79
CA ILE A 112 9.45 -0.64 -5.78
C ILE A 112 9.47 -1.60 -4.60
N VAL A 113 9.41 -2.90 -4.86
CA VAL A 113 9.41 -3.92 -3.82
C VAL A 113 10.69 -3.85 -2.99
N ARG A 114 11.84 -3.69 -3.63
CA ARG A 114 13.13 -3.60 -2.94
C ARG A 114 13.21 -2.38 -2.03
N VAL A 115 12.79 -1.21 -2.52
CA VAL A 115 12.76 0.02 -1.73
C VAL A 115 11.82 -0.14 -0.53
N ALA A 116 10.63 -0.71 -0.75
CA ALA A 116 9.66 -0.94 0.31
C ALA A 116 10.17 -1.91 1.36
N ILE A 117 10.87 -2.98 0.96
CA ILE A 117 11.48 -3.93 1.89
C ILE A 117 12.52 -3.22 2.76
N GLY A 118 13.31 -2.32 2.18
CA GLY A 118 14.28 -1.54 2.94
C GLY A 118 13.62 -0.69 4.02
N LYS A 119 12.52 -0.01 3.69
CA LYS A 119 11.73 0.76 4.64
C LYS A 119 11.14 -0.10 5.74
N HIS A 120 10.63 -1.27 5.38
CA HIS A 120 10.04 -2.22 6.32
C HIS A 120 11.09 -2.73 7.32
N ARG A 121 12.26 -3.13 6.84
CA ARG A 121 13.37 -3.59 7.68
C ARG A 121 13.84 -2.52 8.64
N GLU A 122 13.95 -1.28 8.16
CA GLU A 122 14.33 -0.15 8.97
C GLU A 122 13.35 0.08 10.13
N TRP A 123 12.04 0.03 9.83
CA TRP A 123 11.02 0.19 10.85
C TRP A 123 11.08 -0.93 11.89
N ILE A 124 11.17 -2.19 11.46
CA ILE A 124 11.27 -3.33 12.37
C ILE A 124 12.51 -3.23 13.24
N HIS A 125 13.65 -2.87 12.65
CA HIS A 125 14.91 -2.71 13.38
C HIS A 125 14.80 -1.63 14.45
N ASN A 126 14.32 -0.45 14.09
CA ASN A 126 14.16 0.67 15.03
C ASN A 126 13.19 0.34 16.16
N LYS A 127 12.10 -0.35 15.85
CA LYS A 127 11.13 -0.80 16.82
C LYS A 127 11.75 -1.73 17.85
N ASN A 128 12.59 -2.67 17.41
CA ASN A 128 13.26 -3.62 18.29
C ASN A 128 14.34 -3.00 19.17
N ILE A 129 15.02 -1.97 18.67
CA ILE A 129 16.03 -1.24 19.44
C ILE A 129 15.41 -0.48 20.61
N ILE A 130 14.26 0.18 20.35
CA ILE A 130 13.56 1.01 21.34
C ILE A 130 12.94 0.15 22.43
N ASN A 131 12.49 -1.02 22.07
CA ASN A 131 11.87 -1.96 22.99
C ASN A 131 12.88 -2.92 23.60
#